data_2f1d23b71114f40f8f1f8d2ea0236c63
#
_entry.id   2f1d23b71114f40f8f1f8d2ea0236c63
#
_cell.length_a   1.000
_cell.length_b   1.000
_cell.length_c   1.000
_cell.angle_alpha   90.00
_cell.angle_beta   90.00
_cell.angle_gamma   90.00
#
_symmetry.space_group_name_H-M   'P 1'
#
loop_
_entity.id
_entity.type
_entity.pdbx_description
1 polymer ?
#
loop_
_entity_poly.entity_id
_entity_poly.type
_entity_poly.pdbx_seq_one_letter_code
_entity_poly.pdbx_strand_id
1 'polypeptide(L)'
;MIKVDLVTGFLGSGKTTFIKEYAKDLVNQGLKICILENDYGAINIDMMLLSELLSDKCNLEMVIGGDKECRIRRFKTKLIAMGMDKYDRVIIEPSGVFDIDEFYDILYEEPLCNWYEIGNVFSIVDSSLDLENEDIKYVVASEAATSGRIIISKVTENTNINAIKLKLNEALASIGCNRKIDDIIFAKDLTKLDNNDFKILIHSLYNEAAFVKRRIDDFSSLFFMNKNIDENKIKGIINSLFNNDTYGYVIRIKGFYFYNDSWYMVNACKDETTISKVNKGQDVIIVIGINLNEEKINSLF
;
A
#
# COMPACT_ATOMS: atom_id res chain seq x y z
N MET A 1 9.61 -16.09 -18.31
CA MET A 1 8.36 -15.75 -17.64
C MET A 1 8.47 -14.34 -17.07
N ILE A 2 7.38 -13.61 -16.98
CA ILE A 2 7.34 -12.26 -16.39
C ILE A 2 7.37 -12.42 -14.87
N LYS A 3 8.32 -11.76 -14.20
CA LYS A 3 8.35 -11.77 -12.73
C LYS A 3 7.33 -10.82 -12.16
N VAL A 4 6.54 -11.28 -11.19
CA VAL A 4 5.57 -10.45 -10.47
C VAL A 4 6.08 -10.19 -9.07
N ASP A 5 6.33 -8.91 -8.77
CA ASP A 5 6.67 -8.47 -7.42
C ASP A 5 5.43 -7.90 -6.74
N LEU A 6 5.20 -8.31 -5.51
CA LEU A 6 4.11 -7.82 -4.69
C LEU A 6 4.65 -6.92 -3.58
N VAL A 7 4.11 -5.71 -3.50
CA VAL A 7 4.48 -4.75 -2.45
C VAL A 7 3.28 -4.54 -1.55
N THR A 8 3.23 -5.28 -0.45
CA THR A 8 2.19 -5.18 0.57
C THR A 8 2.61 -4.25 1.70
N GLY A 9 1.72 -3.99 2.61
CA GLY A 9 1.95 -3.17 3.79
C GLY A 9 0.69 -2.42 4.18
N PHE A 10 0.53 -2.23 5.47
CA PHE A 10 -0.64 -1.54 6.00
C PHE A 10 -0.78 -0.12 5.45
N LEU A 11 -1.95 0.48 5.60
CA LEU A 11 -2.26 1.82 5.12
C LEU A 11 -1.25 2.87 5.64
N GLY A 12 -0.68 3.67 4.73
CA GLY A 12 0.29 4.71 5.10
C GLY A 12 1.71 4.22 5.41
N SER A 13 2.00 2.94 5.26
CA SER A 13 3.33 2.38 5.55
C SER A 13 4.45 2.83 4.59
N GLY A 14 4.13 3.51 3.49
CA GLY A 14 5.13 3.97 2.52
C GLY A 14 5.33 3.08 1.30
N LYS A 15 4.35 2.22 0.97
CA LYS A 15 4.38 1.35 -0.23
C LYS A 15 4.71 2.11 -1.51
N THR A 16 3.93 3.14 -1.82
CA THR A 16 4.10 3.96 -3.03
C THR A 16 5.49 4.61 -3.09
N THR A 17 6.03 5.06 -1.94
CA THR A 17 7.40 5.59 -1.86
C THR A 17 8.43 4.52 -2.19
N PHE A 18 8.27 3.32 -1.64
CA PHE A 18 9.16 2.20 -1.94
C PHE A 18 9.08 1.79 -3.41
N ILE A 19 7.86 1.63 -3.95
CA ILE A 19 7.62 1.27 -5.36
C ILE A 19 8.31 2.26 -6.29
N LYS A 20 8.20 3.56 -6.00
CA LYS A 20 8.84 4.61 -6.80
C LYS A 20 10.35 4.42 -6.89
N GLU A 21 11.04 4.21 -5.79
CA GLU A 21 12.49 4.03 -5.78
C GLU A 21 12.90 2.66 -6.36
N TYR A 22 12.15 1.61 -6.06
CA TYR A 22 12.38 0.26 -6.61
C TYR A 22 12.19 0.23 -8.13
N ALA A 23 11.14 0.85 -8.65
CA ALA A 23 10.88 0.94 -10.08
C ALA A 23 11.97 1.73 -10.83
N LYS A 24 12.44 2.85 -10.25
CA LYS A 24 13.57 3.61 -10.81
C LYS A 24 14.82 2.74 -10.95
N ASP A 25 15.15 1.96 -9.94
CA ASP A 25 16.31 1.07 -9.98
C ASP A 25 16.16 0.01 -11.07
N LEU A 26 15.01 -0.64 -11.17
CA LEU A 26 14.75 -1.64 -12.22
C LEU A 26 14.83 -1.05 -13.64
N VAL A 27 14.29 0.14 -13.85
CA VAL A 27 14.39 0.86 -15.14
C VAL A 27 15.85 1.22 -15.46
N ASN A 28 16.63 1.65 -14.45
CA ASN A 28 18.05 1.95 -14.60
C ASN A 28 18.87 0.71 -14.95
N GLN A 29 18.45 -0.48 -14.48
CA GLN A 29 19.02 -1.76 -14.89
C GLN A 29 18.65 -2.16 -16.33
N GLY A 30 17.78 -1.39 -16.98
CA GLY A 30 17.36 -1.60 -18.36
C GLY A 30 16.10 -2.43 -18.53
N LEU A 31 15.44 -2.85 -17.44
CA LEU A 31 14.24 -3.68 -17.47
C LEU A 31 13.02 -2.88 -17.96
N LYS A 32 12.14 -3.55 -18.70
CA LYS A 32 10.81 -3.04 -19.06
C LYS A 32 9.83 -3.49 -18.00
N ILE A 33 9.25 -2.55 -17.26
CA ILE A 33 8.38 -2.83 -16.13
C ILE A 33 6.99 -2.24 -16.31
N CYS A 34 6.03 -2.80 -15.58
CA CYS A 34 4.72 -2.21 -15.38
C CYS A 34 4.40 -2.18 -13.89
N ILE A 35 3.84 -1.07 -13.40
CA ILE A 35 3.30 -0.95 -12.07
C ILE A 35 1.79 -1.09 -12.17
N LEU A 36 1.20 -2.00 -11.42
CA LEU A 36 -0.23 -2.25 -11.35
C LEU A 36 -0.76 -1.88 -9.98
N GLU A 37 -1.48 -0.76 -9.94
CA GLU A 37 -2.19 -0.30 -8.76
C GLU A 37 -3.56 -0.97 -8.66
N ASN A 38 -3.84 -1.58 -7.52
CA ASN A 38 -5.14 -2.16 -7.23
C ASN A 38 -5.78 -1.41 -6.05
N ASP A 39 -6.47 -0.30 -6.33
CA ASP A 39 -7.10 0.55 -5.30
C ASP A 39 -8.63 0.48 -5.37
N TYR A 40 -9.27 0.64 -4.19
CA TYR A 40 -10.73 0.65 -4.05
C TYR A 40 -11.40 1.93 -4.58
N GLY A 41 -10.64 3.00 -4.81
CA GLY A 41 -11.15 4.33 -5.16
C GLY A 41 -11.30 4.56 -6.65
N ALA A 42 -12.33 5.34 -7.02
CA ALA A 42 -12.48 5.85 -8.40
C ALA A 42 -11.36 6.85 -8.78
N ILE A 43 -10.59 7.32 -7.81
CA ILE A 43 -9.51 8.29 -7.96
C ILE A 43 -8.29 7.73 -7.27
N ASN A 44 -7.24 7.48 -8.07
CA ASN A 44 -6.00 6.94 -7.54
C ASN A 44 -4.96 8.06 -7.35
N ILE A 45 -4.79 8.47 -6.10
CA ILE A 45 -3.80 9.48 -5.70
C ILE A 45 -2.39 8.94 -5.90
N ASP A 46 -2.18 7.67 -5.62
CA ASP A 46 -0.88 7.02 -5.69
C ASP A 46 -0.40 6.95 -7.15
N MET A 47 -1.30 6.74 -8.14
CA MET A 47 -1.01 6.83 -9.56
C MET A 47 -0.47 8.21 -10.00
N MET A 48 -0.95 9.29 -9.40
CA MET A 48 -0.41 10.62 -9.70
C MET A 48 1.03 10.77 -9.23
N LEU A 49 1.37 10.19 -8.08
CA LEU A 49 2.73 10.20 -7.54
C LEU A 49 3.68 9.34 -8.38
N LEU A 50 3.18 8.27 -8.97
CA LEU A 50 3.94 7.37 -9.83
C LEU A 50 4.01 7.84 -11.29
N SER A 51 3.15 8.79 -11.71
CA SER A 51 3.07 9.24 -13.11
C SER A 51 4.38 9.82 -13.67
N GLU A 52 5.26 10.33 -12.81
CA GLU A 52 6.59 10.82 -13.21
C GLU A 52 7.55 9.70 -13.68
N LEU A 53 7.21 8.43 -13.38
CA LEU A 53 8.00 7.26 -13.80
C LEU A 53 7.65 6.80 -15.22
N LEU A 54 6.55 7.30 -15.80
CA LEU A 54 6.10 6.92 -17.13
C LEU A 54 7.21 7.17 -18.17
N SER A 55 7.55 6.11 -18.89
CA SER A 55 8.58 6.13 -19.92
C SER A 55 8.40 4.95 -20.88
N ASP A 56 9.23 4.83 -21.89
CA ASP A 56 9.23 3.67 -22.80
C ASP A 56 9.50 2.33 -22.08
N LYS A 57 10.10 2.39 -20.87
CA LYS A 57 10.42 1.21 -20.05
C LYS A 57 9.54 1.04 -18.81
N CYS A 58 8.76 2.04 -18.44
CA CYS A 58 7.87 1.96 -17.27
C CYS A 58 6.45 2.37 -17.63
N ASN A 59 5.52 1.44 -17.51
CA ASN A 59 4.10 1.67 -17.69
C ASN A 59 3.37 1.65 -16.34
N LEU A 60 2.24 2.37 -16.28
CA LEU A 60 1.36 2.38 -15.12
C LEU A 60 -0.03 1.89 -15.54
N GLU A 61 -0.55 0.93 -14.79
CA GLU A 61 -1.87 0.37 -14.97
C GLU A 61 -2.65 0.37 -13.66
N MET A 62 -3.97 0.38 -13.73
CA MET A 62 -4.81 0.37 -12.53
C MET A 62 -5.99 -0.58 -12.67
N VAL A 63 -6.40 -1.16 -11.55
CA VAL A 63 -7.68 -1.84 -11.39
C VAL A 63 -8.57 -0.96 -10.52
N ILE A 64 -9.67 -0.50 -11.09
CA ILE A 64 -10.57 0.44 -10.40
C ILE A 64 -11.78 -0.32 -9.87
N GLY A 65 -12.13 -0.07 -8.61
CA GLY A 65 -13.42 -0.22 -7.96
C GLY A 65 -14.28 -1.45 -8.28
N GLY A 66 -15.41 -1.55 -7.61
CA GLY A 66 -16.39 -2.63 -7.72
C GLY A 66 -16.38 -3.53 -6.47
N ASP A 67 -17.33 -4.46 -6.41
CA ASP A 67 -17.31 -5.52 -5.41
C ASP A 67 -16.10 -6.46 -5.57
N LYS A 68 -15.88 -7.31 -4.58
CA LYS A 68 -14.74 -8.22 -4.54
C LYS A 68 -14.59 -9.08 -5.79
N GLU A 69 -15.69 -9.67 -6.29
CA GLU A 69 -15.68 -10.55 -7.45
C GLU A 69 -15.35 -9.79 -8.75
N CYS A 70 -15.90 -8.58 -8.91
CA CYS A 70 -15.61 -7.72 -10.04
C CYS A 70 -14.14 -7.32 -10.09
N ARG A 71 -13.52 -7.05 -8.93
CA ARG A 71 -12.11 -6.68 -8.82
C ARG A 71 -11.20 -7.84 -9.21
N ILE A 72 -11.44 -9.03 -8.68
CA ILE A 72 -10.68 -10.24 -9.03
C ILE A 72 -10.70 -10.46 -10.55
N ARG A 73 -11.88 -10.38 -11.15
CA ARG A 73 -12.02 -10.52 -12.61
C ARG A 73 -11.28 -9.45 -13.40
N ARG A 74 -11.39 -8.18 -12.99
CA ARG A 74 -10.67 -7.07 -13.63
C ARG A 74 -9.16 -7.21 -13.48
N PHE A 75 -8.70 -7.60 -12.30
CA PHE A 75 -7.30 -7.85 -12.02
C PHE A 75 -6.74 -8.96 -12.92
N LYS A 76 -7.43 -10.10 -12.99
CA LYS A 76 -7.09 -11.21 -13.91
C LYS A 76 -7.06 -10.77 -15.38
N THR A 77 -8.09 -10.03 -15.82
CA THR A 77 -8.15 -9.51 -17.19
C THR A 77 -6.99 -8.57 -17.50
N LYS A 78 -6.63 -7.71 -16.54
CA LYS A 78 -5.50 -6.79 -16.67
C LYS A 78 -4.18 -7.54 -16.78
N LEU A 79 -3.94 -8.55 -15.95
CA LEU A 79 -2.77 -9.40 -16.05
C LEU A 79 -2.68 -10.15 -17.38
N ILE A 80 -3.81 -10.64 -17.91
CA ILE A 80 -3.84 -11.27 -19.23
C ILE A 80 -3.41 -10.26 -20.31
N ALA A 81 -3.94 -9.04 -20.30
CA ALA A 81 -3.55 -8.00 -21.25
C ALA A 81 -2.06 -7.66 -21.15
N MET A 82 -1.57 -7.45 -19.92
CA MET A 82 -0.16 -7.12 -19.66
C MET A 82 0.80 -8.26 -20.06
N GLY A 83 0.38 -9.52 -19.96
CA GLY A 83 1.17 -10.67 -20.40
C GLY A 83 1.51 -10.64 -21.90
N MET A 84 0.70 -9.95 -22.70
CA MET A 84 0.95 -9.75 -24.13
C MET A 84 1.99 -8.66 -24.44
N ASP A 85 2.26 -7.74 -23.49
CA ASP A 85 3.15 -6.58 -23.67
C ASP A 85 4.63 -6.86 -23.42
N LYS A 86 4.98 -8.09 -23.07
CA LYS A 86 6.38 -8.57 -22.88
C LYS A 86 7.17 -7.70 -21.88
N TYR A 87 6.60 -7.49 -20.70
CA TYR A 87 7.35 -6.91 -19.58
C TYR A 87 8.36 -7.92 -19.02
N ASP A 88 9.47 -7.40 -18.49
CA ASP A 88 10.44 -8.21 -17.74
C ASP A 88 9.90 -8.44 -16.32
N ARG A 89 9.22 -7.41 -15.77
CA ARG A 89 8.70 -7.43 -14.40
C ARG A 89 7.42 -6.61 -14.26
N VAL A 90 6.52 -7.09 -13.41
CA VAL A 90 5.31 -6.39 -13.01
C VAL A 90 5.37 -6.17 -11.50
N ILE A 91 5.23 -4.93 -11.05
CA ILE A 91 5.13 -4.56 -9.64
C ILE A 91 3.66 -4.33 -9.33
N ILE A 92 3.13 -5.03 -8.32
CA ILE A 92 1.73 -4.89 -7.91
C ILE A 92 1.67 -4.24 -6.54
N GLU A 93 0.95 -3.11 -6.45
CA GLU A 93 0.53 -2.53 -5.17
C GLU A 93 -0.94 -2.91 -4.93
N PRO A 94 -1.25 -3.84 -4.01
CA PRO A 94 -2.62 -4.10 -3.61
C PRO A 94 -3.13 -2.99 -2.70
N SER A 95 -4.44 -2.89 -2.53
CA SER A 95 -5.00 -2.03 -1.48
C SER A 95 -4.46 -2.42 -0.10
N GLY A 96 -4.40 -1.47 0.83
CA GLY A 96 -3.75 -1.68 2.14
C GLY A 96 -4.42 -2.68 3.08
N VAL A 97 -5.49 -3.34 2.63
CA VAL A 97 -6.11 -4.52 3.27
C VAL A 97 -6.35 -5.54 2.16
N PHE A 98 -5.45 -6.49 2.02
CA PHE A 98 -5.40 -7.42 0.91
C PHE A 98 -5.19 -8.86 1.39
N ASP A 99 -5.92 -9.80 0.82
CA ASP A 99 -5.68 -11.23 1.02
C ASP A 99 -4.64 -11.73 0.00
N ILE A 100 -3.45 -12.02 0.50
CA ILE A 100 -2.31 -12.40 -0.34
C ILE A 100 -2.54 -13.75 -1.04
N ASP A 101 -3.35 -14.63 -0.46
CA ASP A 101 -3.66 -15.92 -1.06
C ASP A 101 -4.51 -15.77 -2.32
N GLU A 102 -5.44 -14.79 -2.36
CA GLU A 102 -6.19 -14.49 -3.59
C GLU A 102 -5.27 -14.09 -4.75
N PHE A 103 -4.17 -13.42 -4.43
CA PHE A 103 -3.17 -13.08 -5.43
C PHE A 103 -2.45 -14.32 -5.98
N TYR A 104 -2.05 -15.23 -5.11
CA TYR A 104 -1.41 -16.48 -5.52
C TYR A 104 -2.37 -17.35 -6.33
N ASP A 105 -3.60 -17.50 -5.86
CA ASP A 105 -4.63 -18.29 -6.56
C ASP A 105 -4.83 -17.80 -8.00
N ILE A 106 -4.90 -16.48 -8.21
CA ILE A 106 -5.04 -15.87 -9.54
C ILE A 106 -3.83 -16.19 -10.43
N LEU A 107 -2.62 -16.09 -9.91
CA LEU A 107 -1.41 -16.36 -10.71
C LEU A 107 -1.25 -17.84 -11.07
N TYR A 108 -1.78 -18.75 -10.26
CA TYR A 108 -1.73 -20.18 -10.53
C TYR A 108 -2.82 -20.64 -11.51
N GLU A 109 -3.81 -19.80 -11.85
CA GLU A 109 -4.81 -20.12 -12.85
C GLU A 109 -4.28 -19.94 -14.29
N GLU A 110 -4.78 -20.76 -15.22
CA GLU A 110 -4.51 -20.56 -16.65
C GLU A 110 -5.23 -19.29 -17.20
N PRO A 111 -4.60 -18.57 -18.13
CA PRO A 111 -3.28 -18.81 -18.73
C PRO A 111 -2.10 -18.18 -17.94
N LEU A 112 -2.36 -17.51 -16.80
CA LEU A 112 -1.38 -16.69 -16.09
C LEU A 112 -0.20 -17.52 -15.58
N CYS A 113 -0.43 -18.73 -15.09
CA CYS A 113 0.62 -19.63 -14.61
C CYS A 113 1.68 -19.98 -15.67
N ASN A 114 1.34 -19.84 -16.96
CA ASN A 114 2.28 -20.07 -18.06
C ASN A 114 3.10 -18.83 -18.44
N TRP A 115 2.68 -17.65 -18.01
CA TRP A 115 3.29 -16.37 -18.40
C TRP A 115 4.03 -15.69 -17.26
N TYR A 116 3.58 -15.91 -16.03
CA TYR A 116 4.05 -15.24 -14.84
C TYR A 116 4.73 -16.21 -13.87
N GLU A 117 5.69 -15.68 -13.15
CA GLU A 117 6.28 -16.31 -11.96
C GLU A 117 6.33 -15.31 -10.81
N ILE A 118 6.15 -15.79 -9.59
CA ILE A 118 6.27 -14.94 -8.41
C ILE A 118 7.73 -14.54 -8.26
N GLY A 119 7.98 -13.25 -8.21
CA GLY A 119 9.30 -12.66 -7.97
C GLY A 119 9.53 -12.39 -6.48
N ASN A 120 9.49 -11.13 -6.10
CA ASN A 120 9.69 -10.71 -4.72
C ASN A 120 8.36 -10.34 -4.07
N VAL A 121 8.20 -10.68 -2.80
CA VAL A 121 7.09 -10.22 -1.95
C VAL A 121 7.67 -9.39 -0.82
N PHE A 122 7.30 -8.13 -0.79
CA PHE A 122 7.72 -7.17 0.23
C PHE A 122 6.55 -6.83 1.15
N SER A 123 6.80 -6.79 2.46
CA SER A 123 5.89 -6.21 3.44
C SER A 123 6.49 -4.93 3.98
N ILE A 124 5.84 -3.80 3.73
CA ILE A 124 6.30 -2.49 4.22
C ILE A 124 5.61 -2.20 5.55
N VAL A 125 6.39 -2.06 6.60
CA VAL A 125 5.92 -1.83 7.96
C VAL A 125 6.41 -0.47 8.45
N ASP A 126 5.48 0.40 8.83
CA ASP A 126 5.80 1.69 9.45
C ASP A 126 6.44 1.46 10.84
N SER A 127 7.56 2.12 11.10
CA SER A 127 8.28 1.98 12.38
C SER A 127 7.47 2.48 13.59
N SER A 128 6.46 3.34 13.37
CA SER A 128 5.57 3.88 14.39
C SER A 128 4.24 3.11 14.50
N LEU A 129 4.03 2.07 13.68
CA LEU A 129 2.75 1.36 13.62
C LEU A 129 2.39 0.75 14.97
N ASP A 130 1.17 1.07 15.41
CA ASP A 130 0.57 0.47 16.58
C ASP A 130 -0.08 -0.87 16.20
N LEU A 131 0.32 -1.94 16.88
CA LEU A 131 -0.20 -3.31 16.71
C LEU A 131 -1.12 -3.74 17.89
N GLU A 132 -1.68 -2.80 18.66
CA GLU A 132 -2.64 -3.11 19.70
C GLU A 132 -4.01 -3.47 19.13
N ASN A 133 -4.39 -2.90 17.99
CA ASN A 133 -5.61 -3.27 17.29
C ASN A 133 -5.45 -4.63 16.62
N GLU A 134 -6.31 -5.59 16.96
CA GLU A 134 -6.22 -6.98 16.52
C GLU A 134 -6.41 -7.16 15.00
N ASP A 135 -7.17 -6.28 14.32
CA ASP A 135 -7.37 -6.36 12.87
C ASP A 135 -6.13 -5.85 12.13
N ILE A 136 -5.55 -4.75 12.60
CA ILE A 136 -4.28 -4.22 12.07
C ILE A 136 -3.15 -5.24 12.29
N LYS A 137 -3.07 -5.78 13.50
CA LYS A 137 -2.09 -6.81 13.86
C LYS A 137 -2.19 -8.05 12.96
N TYR A 138 -3.41 -8.50 12.69
CA TYR A 138 -3.64 -9.62 11.77
C TYR A 138 -3.19 -9.31 10.35
N VAL A 139 -3.55 -8.13 9.79
CA VAL A 139 -3.13 -7.72 8.42
C VAL A 139 -1.61 -7.73 8.33
N VAL A 140 -0.94 -7.03 9.23
CA VAL A 140 0.52 -6.93 9.24
C VAL A 140 1.19 -8.30 9.40
N ALA A 141 0.64 -9.15 10.27
CA ALA A 141 1.15 -10.51 10.49
C ALA A 141 1.00 -11.38 9.24
N SER A 142 -0.16 -11.35 8.57
CA SER A 142 -0.42 -12.15 7.37
C SER A 142 0.50 -11.74 6.20
N GLU A 143 0.70 -10.43 6.02
CA GLU A 143 1.63 -9.89 5.02
C GLU A 143 3.09 -10.25 5.34
N ALA A 144 3.50 -10.12 6.60
CA ALA A 144 4.84 -10.49 7.06
C ALA A 144 5.11 -12.00 6.93
N ALA A 145 4.08 -12.84 7.14
CA ALA A 145 4.20 -14.30 7.04
C ALA A 145 4.65 -14.76 5.65
N THR A 146 4.19 -14.11 4.59
CA THR A 146 4.42 -14.52 3.21
C THR A 146 5.50 -13.72 2.49
N SER A 147 5.93 -12.58 3.03
CA SER A 147 6.96 -11.73 2.43
C SER A 147 8.35 -12.38 2.44
N GLY A 148 9.13 -12.19 1.37
CA GLY A 148 10.55 -12.54 1.35
C GLY A 148 11.42 -11.52 2.08
N ARG A 149 10.92 -10.25 2.18
CA ARG A 149 11.58 -9.18 2.91
C ARG A 149 10.54 -8.31 3.63
N ILE A 150 10.82 -8.00 4.89
CA ILE A 150 10.06 -7.02 5.67
C ILE A 150 10.87 -5.72 5.70
N ILE A 151 10.28 -4.66 5.18
CA ILE A 151 10.95 -3.35 5.07
C ILE A 151 10.35 -2.42 6.13
N ILE A 152 11.15 -2.04 7.12
CA ILE A 152 10.75 -1.06 8.12
C ILE A 152 10.96 0.33 7.53
N SER A 153 9.89 1.04 7.32
CA SER A 153 9.86 2.41 6.80
C SER A 153 9.85 3.46 7.90
N LYS A 154 9.98 4.73 7.53
CA LYS A 154 9.97 5.91 8.43
C LYS A 154 10.95 5.76 9.60
N VAL A 155 12.07 5.15 9.34
CA VAL A 155 13.13 4.94 10.35
C VAL A 155 13.80 6.25 10.67
N THR A 156 13.96 6.53 11.97
CA THR A 156 14.70 7.66 12.52
C THR A 156 15.86 7.15 13.37
N GLU A 157 16.76 8.04 13.81
CA GLU A 157 17.87 7.69 14.71
C GLU A 157 17.39 7.07 16.03
N ASN A 158 16.17 7.39 16.46
CA ASN A 158 15.57 6.88 17.69
C ASN A 158 14.75 5.60 17.50
N THR A 159 14.67 5.06 16.30
CA THR A 159 13.85 3.87 16.00
C THR A 159 14.48 2.63 16.62
N ASN A 160 13.73 1.96 17.51
CA ASN A 160 14.18 0.71 18.12
C ASN A 160 13.75 -0.49 17.28
N ILE A 161 14.61 -0.91 16.36
CA ILE A 161 14.36 -2.06 15.46
C ILE A 161 14.12 -3.36 16.22
N ASN A 162 14.78 -3.58 17.35
CA ASN A 162 14.57 -4.79 18.14
C ASN A 162 13.17 -4.84 18.78
N ALA A 163 12.65 -3.71 19.22
CA ALA A 163 11.28 -3.64 19.71
C ALA A 163 10.26 -3.93 18.60
N ILE A 164 10.49 -3.42 17.38
CA ILE A 164 9.65 -3.71 16.22
C ILE A 164 9.69 -5.21 15.87
N LYS A 165 10.89 -5.82 15.87
CA LYS A 165 11.04 -7.26 15.67
C LYS A 165 10.24 -8.08 16.66
N LEU A 166 10.29 -7.73 17.94
CA LEU A 166 9.51 -8.40 18.97
C LEU A 166 8.02 -8.32 18.70
N LYS A 167 7.49 -7.12 18.44
CA LYS A 167 6.07 -6.90 18.11
C LYS A 167 5.64 -7.70 16.88
N LEU A 168 6.45 -7.76 15.82
CA LEU A 168 6.15 -8.52 14.61
C LEU A 168 6.16 -10.03 14.89
N ASN A 169 7.12 -10.55 15.69
CA ASN A 169 7.12 -11.96 16.07
C ASN A 169 5.89 -12.31 16.93
N GLU A 170 5.46 -11.44 17.85
CA GLU A 170 4.23 -11.61 18.61
C GLU A 170 2.99 -11.59 17.71
N ALA A 171 2.95 -10.71 16.70
CA ALA A 171 1.89 -10.66 15.72
C ALA A 171 1.82 -11.94 14.88
N LEU A 172 2.95 -12.46 14.40
CA LEU A 172 3.03 -13.75 13.69
C LEU A 172 2.56 -14.92 14.56
N ALA A 173 2.99 -14.96 15.82
CA ALA A 173 2.55 -15.98 16.77
C ALA A 173 1.03 -15.94 17.01
N SER A 174 0.40 -14.74 17.03
CA SER A 174 -1.04 -14.58 17.22
C SER A 174 -1.89 -15.20 16.11
N ILE A 175 -1.33 -15.32 14.89
CA ILE A 175 -1.98 -16.01 13.77
C ILE A 175 -1.51 -17.46 13.59
N GLY A 176 -0.77 -18.01 14.55
CA GLY A 176 -0.24 -19.38 14.51
C GLY A 176 0.92 -19.58 13.53
N CYS A 177 1.56 -18.51 13.08
CA CYS A 177 2.72 -18.58 12.21
C CYS A 177 4.02 -18.68 13.02
N ASN A 178 4.77 -19.76 12.84
CA ASN A 178 6.05 -20.02 13.54
C ASN A 178 7.28 -19.51 12.79
N ARG A 179 7.08 -18.67 11.75
CA ARG A 179 8.17 -18.13 10.97
C ARG A 179 9.04 -17.19 11.79
N LYS A 180 10.37 -17.32 11.66
CA LYS A 180 11.34 -16.35 12.18
C LYS A 180 11.67 -15.32 11.11
N ILE A 181 11.70 -14.06 11.49
CA ILE A 181 11.84 -12.92 10.58
C ILE A 181 13.14 -12.12 10.76
N ASP A 182 14.01 -12.52 11.68
CA ASP A 182 15.20 -11.75 12.05
C ASP A 182 16.12 -11.43 10.87
N ASP A 183 16.30 -12.40 9.95
CA ASP A 183 17.22 -12.29 8.81
C ASP A 183 16.59 -11.60 7.58
N ILE A 184 15.29 -11.37 7.60
CA ILE A 184 14.56 -10.75 6.49
C ILE A 184 14.14 -9.32 6.74
N ILE A 185 14.43 -8.77 7.91
CA ILE A 185 14.14 -7.37 8.23
C ILE A 185 15.20 -6.47 7.59
N PHE A 186 14.70 -5.48 6.85
CA PHE A 186 15.46 -4.40 6.26
C PHE A 186 14.93 -3.07 6.77
N ALA A 187 15.76 -2.26 7.41
CA ALA A 187 15.33 -1.00 8.02
C ALA A 187 16.17 0.15 7.48
N LYS A 188 15.54 1.04 6.71
CA LYS A 188 16.19 2.23 6.13
C LYS A 188 15.14 3.27 5.74
N ASP A 189 15.56 4.53 5.70
CA ASP A 189 14.79 5.60 5.08
C ASP A 189 14.63 5.30 3.59
N LEU A 190 13.39 5.11 3.15
CA LEU A 190 13.07 4.70 1.78
C LEU A 190 13.49 5.72 0.71
N THR A 191 13.67 7.00 1.10
CA THR A 191 14.15 8.05 0.19
C THR A 191 15.66 8.07 0.02
N LYS A 192 16.37 7.24 0.78
CA LYS A 192 17.85 7.14 0.81
C LYS A 192 18.36 5.75 0.42
N LEU A 193 17.56 4.99 -0.31
CA LEU A 193 17.98 3.69 -0.84
C LEU A 193 19.08 3.88 -1.89
N ASP A 194 20.08 3.02 -1.85
CA ASP A 194 21.21 3.02 -2.78
C ASP A 194 21.31 1.70 -3.57
N ASN A 195 22.22 1.65 -4.53
CA ASN A 195 22.41 0.48 -5.40
C ASN A 195 22.74 -0.82 -4.62
N ASN A 196 23.35 -0.73 -3.43
CA ASN A 196 23.66 -1.91 -2.64
C ASN A 196 22.39 -2.44 -1.95
N ASP A 197 21.51 -1.55 -1.52
CA ASP A 197 20.20 -1.91 -0.98
C ASP A 197 19.39 -2.68 -2.03
N PHE A 198 19.33 -2.15 -3.27
CA PHE A 198 18.58 -2.80 -4.34
C PHE A 198 19.16 -4.16 -4.74
N LYS A 199 20.48 -4.37 -4.69
CA LYS A 199 21.08 -5.69 -4.88
C LYS A 199 20.58 -6.71 -3.87
N ILE A 200 20.27 -6.30 -2.64
CA ILE A 200 19.68 -7.15 -1.61
C ILE A 200 18.20 -7.36 -1.89
N LEU A 201 17.48 -6.28 -2.19
CA LEU A 201 16.04 -6.29 -2.33
C LEU A 201 15.57 -7.11 -3.56
N ILE A 202 16.29 -7.07 -4.68
CA ILE A 202 15.92 -7.79 -5.91
C ILE A 202 15.96 -9.32 -5.76
N HIS A 203 16.59 -9.82 -4.70
CA HIS A 203 16.69 -11.25 -4.36
C HIS A 203 15.91 -11.61 -3.10
N SER A 204 14.90 -10.85 -2.75
CA SER A 204 14.09 -11.08 -1.54
C SER A 204 13.24 -12.34 -1.63
N LEU A 205 12.77 -12.70 -2.84
CA LEU A 205 11.89 -13.84 -3.09
C LEU A 205 10.57 -13.71 -2.30
N TYR A 206 9.94 -14.81 -1.95
CA TYR A 206 8.73 -14.90 -1.14
C TYR A 206 8.81 -16.10 -0.20
N ASN A 207 7.83 -16.22 0.69
CA ASN A 207 7.76 -17.34 1.62
C ASN A 207 6.35 -17.93 1.59
N GLU A 208 6.26 -19.24 1.53
CA GLU A 208 5.02 -19.97 1.75
C GLU A 208 4.88 -20.24 3.25
N ALA A 209 3.85 -19.68 3.86
CA ALA A 209 3.60 -19.84 5.28
C ALA A 209 2.15 -20.27 5.53
N ALA A 210 2.00 -21.24 6.41
CA ALA A 210 0.69 -21.60 6.94
C ALA A 210 0.40 -20.75 8.18
N PHE A 211 -0.80 -20.16 8.23
CA PHE A 211 -1.32 -19.42 9.37
C PHE A 211 -2.85 -19.51 9.44
N VAL A 212 -3.41 -19.13 10.58
CA VAL A 212 -4.86 -19.15 10.79
C VAL A 212 -5.48 -17.93 10.08
N LYS A 213 -6.30 -18.21 9.06
CA LYS A 213 -7.02 -17.16 8.33
C LYS A 213 -8.16 -16.60 9.16
N ARG A 214 -8.29 -15.28 9.14
CA ARG A 214 -9.39 -14.52 9.73
C ARG A 214 -10.03 -13.64 8.65
N ARG A 215 -11.34 -13.58 8.62
CA ARG A 215 -12.05 -12.64 7.76
C ARG A 215 -11.98 -11.24 8.37
N ILE A 216 -11.63 -10.26 7.55
CA ILE A 216 -11.58 -8.85 7.94
C ILE A 216 -12.60 -8.11 7.08
N ASP A 217 -13.73 -7.75 7.67
CA ASP A 217 -14.82 -7.08 6.95
C ASP A 217 -15.00 -5.61 7.39
N ASP A 218 -14.23 -5.13 8.38
CA ASP A 218 -14.52 -3.87 9.07
C ASP A 218 -13.83 -2.63 8.48
N PHE A 219 -12.89 -2.82 7.54
CA PHE A 219 -12.24 -1.69 6.89
C PHE A 219 -13.12 -1.09 5.80
N SER A 220 -13.29 0.20 5.85
CA SER A 220 -14.06 0.95 4.85
C SER A 220 -13.33 2.21 4.39
N SER A 221 -13.69 2.66 3.19
CA SER A 221 -13.23 3.93 2.61
C SER A 221 -14.44 4.77 2.25
N LEU A 222 -14.53 5.97 2.81
CA LEU A 222 -15.57 6.93 2.52
C LEU A 222 -15.02 8.04 1.63
N PHE A 223 -15.82 8.46 0.65
CA PHE A 223 -15.42 9.42 -0.39
C PHE A 223 -16.27 10.68 -0.26
N PHE A 224 -15.62 11.83 -0.03
CA PHE A 224 -16.27 13.14 0.09
C PHE A 224 -15.83 14.02 -1.06
N MET A 225 -16.72 14.18 -2.05
CA MET A 225 -16.44 14.92 -3.28
C MET A 225 -17.00 16.33 -3.24
N ASN A 226 -16.34 17.27 -3.95
CA ASN A 226 -16.80 18.64 -4.17
C ASN A 226 -17.08 19.38 -2.85
N LYS A 227 -16.20 19.23 -1.88
CA LYS A 227 -16.31 19.91 -0.59
C LYS A 227 -15.51 21.21 -0.62
N ASN A 228 -16.14 22.33 -0.38
CA ASN A 228 -15.46 23.63 -0.28
C ASN A 228 -14.61 23.70 0.98
N ILE A 229 -13.36 23.29 0.86
CA ILE A 229 -12.42 23.16 1.98
C ILE A 229 -11.31 24.19 1.84
N ASP A 230 -11.08 24.98 2.88
CA ASP A 230 -9.86 25.80 3.01
C ASP A 230 -8.80 25.08 3.87
N GLU A 231 -7.58 25.62 3.88
CA GLU A 231 -6.46 25.01 4.59
C GLU A 231 -6.70 24.91 6.11
N ASN A 232 -7.37 25.90 6.73
CA ASN A 232 -7.64 25.87 8.17
C ASN A 232 -8.72 24.83 8.48
N LYS A 233 -9.76 24.76 7.63
CA LYS A 233 -10.85 23.81 7.76
C LYS A 233 -10.33 22.37 7.65
N ILE A 234 -9.50 22.05 6.65
CA ILE A 234 -8.97 20.67 6.49
C ILE A 234 -8.12 20.23 7.69
N LYS A 235 -7.27 21.10 8.23
CA LYS A 235 -6.47 20.80 9.43
C LYS A 235 -7.36 20.51 10.65
N GLY A 236 -8.42 21.28 10.82
CA GLY A 236 -9.43 21.07 11.88
C GLY A 236 -10.16 19.74 11.73
N ILE A 237 -10.59 19.40 10.50
CA ILE A 237 -11.25 18.11 10.19
C ILE A 237 -10.31 16.95 10.49
N ILE A 238 -9.06 16.99 10.01
CA ILE A 238 -8.06 15.94 10.24
C ILE A 238 -7.86 15.71 11.74
N ASN A 239 -7.66 16.79 12.51
CA ASN A 239 -7.49 16.68 13.95
C ASN A 239 -8.72 16.08 14.65
N SER A 240 -9.92 16.48 14.25
CA SER A 240 -11.16 15.94 14.78
C SER A 240 -11.34 14.46 14.47
N LEU A 241 -11.04 14.05 13.24
CA LEU A 241 -11.19 12.68 12.77
C LEU A 241 -10.27 11.70 13.50
N PHE A 242 -9.02 12.09 13.80
CA PHE A 242 -8.08 11.22 14.51
C PHE A 242 -8.24 11.20 16.03
N ASN A 243 -8.89 12.21 16.63
CA ASN A 243 -8.98 12.36 18.08
C ASN A 243 -10.38 12.19 18.66
N ASN A 244 -11.36 11.76 17.87
CA ASN A 244 -12.72 11.59 18.36
C ASN A 244 -13.36 10.32 17.82
N ASP A 245 -13.56 9.35 18.70
CA ASP A 245 -14.10 8.02 18.41
C ASP A 245 -15.53 8.03 17.86
N THR A 246 -16.24 9.16 17.91
CA THR A 246 -17.60 9.26 17.32
C THR A 246 -17.63 9.12 15.81
N TYR A 247 -16.48 9.27 15.15
CA TYR A 247 -16.30 9.10 13.69
C TYR A 247 -15.91 7.67 13.28
N GLY A 248 -15.68 6.78 14.25
CA GLY A 248 -15.06 5.48 14.07
C GLY A 248 -13.53 5.56 14.24
N TYR A 249 -12.84 4.47 14.00
CA TYR A 249 -11.38 4.44 14.09
C TYR A 249 -10.77 4.83 12.75
N VAL A 250 -10.44 6.12 12.61
CA VAL A 250 -9.81 6.66 11.38
C VAL A 250 -8.34 6.30 11.36
N ILE A 251 -7.88 5.72 10.25
CA ILE A 251 -6.51 5.25 10.06
C ILE A 251 -5.75 6.18 9.10
N ARG A 252 -6.39 6.59 8.00
CA ARG A 252 -5.77 7.42 6.98
C ARG A 252 -6.78 8.38 6.35
N ILE A 253 -6.31 9.58 6.03
CA ILE A 253 -7.04 10.56 5.23
C ILE A 253 -6.16 10.91 4.05
N LYS A 254 -6.66 10.76 2.83
CA LYS A 254 -5.94 11.15 1.61
C LYS A 254 -6.88 11.86 0.64
N GLY A 255 -6.35 12.77 -0.19
CA GLY A 255 -7.20 13.41 -1.19
C GLY A 255 -6.59 14.67 -1.77
N PHE A 256 -7.44 15.37 -2.51
CA PHE A 256 -7.11 16.67 -3.06
C PHE A 256 -8.28 17.63 -2.80
N TYR A 257 -7.94 18.89 -2.65
CA TYR A 257 -8.92 19.97 -2.60
C TYR A 257 -8.41 21.17 -3.38
N PHE A 258 -9.34 21.98 -3.87
CA PHE A 258 -9.03 23.19 -4.62
C PHE A 258 -9.26 24.42 -3.73
N TYR A 259 -8.24 25.24 -3.57
CA TYR A 259 -8.29 26.45 -2.76
C TYR A 259 -7.35 27.51 -3.30
N ASN A 260 -7.79 28.80 -3.36
CA ASN A 260 -7.02 29.93 -3.86
C ASN A 260 -6.31 29.62 -5.19
N ASP A 261 -7.09 29.25 -6.21
CA ASP A 261 -6.63 28.93 -7.57
C ASP A 261 -5.52 27.90 -7.65
N SER A 262 -5.46 27.00 -6.68
CA SER A 262 -4.43 25.97 -6.59
C SER A 262 -4.98 24.65 -6.05
N TRP A 263 -4.41 23.57 -6.53
CA TRP A 263 -4.67 22.24 -6.01
C TRP A 263 -3.73 21.92 -4.86
N TYR A 264 -4.26 21.31 -3.83
CA TYR A 264 -3.52 20.80 -2.69
C TYR A 264 -3.81 19.32 -2.52
N MET A 265 -2.76 18.55 -2.26
CA MET A 265 -2.84 17.16 -1.85
C MET A 265 -2.77 17.09 -0.33
N VAL A 266 -3.64 16.31 0.27
CA VAL A 266 -3.59 15.92 1.68
C VAL A 266 -3.30 14.44 1.81
N ASN A 267 -2.39 14.08 2.71
CA ASN A 267 -2.12 12.72 3.13
C ASN A 267 -1.81 12.76 4.63
N ALA A 268 -2.68 12.15 5.43
CA ALA A 268 -2.58 12.18 6.87
C ALA A 268 -2.80 10.79 7.47
N CYS A 269 -1.96 10.46 8.44
CA CYS A 269 -2.13 9.39 9.42
C CYS A 269 -2.12 10.02 10.82
N LYS A 270 -2.34 9.24 11.86
CA LYS A 270 -2.46 9.74 13.24
C LYS A 270 -1.29 10.63 13.66
N ASP A 271 -0.06 10.26 13.30
CA ASP A 271 1.18 10.91 13.74
C ASP A 271 1.82 11.80 12.66
N GLU A 272 1.27 11.81 11.45
CA GLU A 272 1.86 12.54 10.33
C GLU A 272 0.78 13.14 9.43
N THR A 273 0.89 14.43 9.15
CA THR A 273 0.02 15.13 8.20
C THR A 273 0.86 15.91 7.22
N THR A 274 0.71 15.60 5.95
CA THR A 274 1.32 16.33 4.84
C THR A 274 0.26 17.01 4.00
N ILE A 275 0.39 18.31 3.81
CA ILE A 275 -0.40 19.10 2.86
C ILE A 275 0.57 19.77 1.92
N SER A 276 0.46 19.51 0.63
CA SER A 276 1.37 20.04 -0.38
C SER A 276 0.62 20.54 -1.61
N LYS A 277 1.14 21.62 -2.21
CA LYS A 277 0.61 22.15 -3.46
C LYS A 277 1.00 21.23 -4.61
N VAL A 278 0.03 20.96 -5.51
CA VAL A 278 0.22 20.11 -6.68
C VAL A 278 -0.31 20.80 -7.94
N ASN A 279 0.15 20.35 -9.11
CA ASN A 279 -0.23 20.97 -10.38
C ASN A 279 -1.65 20.60 -10.83
N LYS A 280 -2.14 19.44 -10.44
CA LYS A 280 -3.47 18.93 -10.81
C LYS A 280 -4.03 18.12 -9.66
N GLY A 281 -5.35 18.06 -9.54
CA GLY A 281 -6.05 17.26 -8.55
C GLY A 281 -7.51 17.07 -8.96
N GLN A 282 -8.24 16.34 -8.16
CA GLN A 282 -9.69 16.20 -8.24
C GLN A 282 -10.23 16.42 -6.84
N ASP A 283 -11.28 17.25 -6.69
CA ASP A 283 -11.85 17.59 -5.39
C ASP A 283 -12.50 16.36 -4.74
N VAL A 284 -11.69 15.64 -3.96
CA VAL A 284 -12.10 14.46 -3.22
C VAL A 284 -11.23 14.28 -1.99
N ILE A 285 -11.86 14.03 -0.86
CA ILE A 285 -11.21 13.55 0.36
C ILE A 285 -11.68 12.13 0.65
N ILE A 286 -10.76 11.25 0.90
CA ILE A 286 -10.99 9.85 1.21
C ILE A 286 -10.61 9.63 2.66
N VAL A 287 -11.55 9.16 3.47
CA VAL A 287 -11.33 8.76 4.87
C VAL A 287 -11.37 7.24 4.95
N ILE A 288 -10.30 6.64 5.45
CA ILE A 288 -10.12 5.18 5.52
C ILE A 288 -10.01 4.79 6.99
N GLY A 289 -10.75 3.76 7.38
CA GLY A 289 -10.76 3.32 8.79
C GLY A 289 -11.70 2.15 9.05
N ILE A 290 -11.93 1.89 10.34
CA ILE A 290 -12.76 0.81 10.85
C ILE A 290 -14.01 1.42 11.47
N ASN A 291 -15.19 0.84 11.19
CA ASN A 291 -16.47 1.28 11.75
C ASN A 291 -16.74 2.78 11.57
N LEU A 292 -16.44 3.32 10.37
CA LEU A 292 -16.59 4.74 10.07
C LEU A 292 -18.06 5.16 10.09
N ASN A 293 -18.35 6.30 10.71
CA ASN A 293 -19.68 6.93 10.71
C ASN A 293 -19.76 7.97 9.59
N GLU A 294 -20.29 7.57 8.44
CA GLU A 294 -20.35 8.40 7.24
C GLU A 294 -21.13 9.71 7.45
N GLU A 295 -22.28 9.65 8.12
CA GLU A 295 -23.12 10.85 8.35
C GLU A 295 -22.40 11.91 9.19
N LYS A 296 -21.77 11.46 10.30
CA LYS A 296 -21.03 12.37 11.17
C LYS A 296 -19.77 12.92 10.49
N ILE A 297 -19.04 12.09 9.75
CA ILE A 297 -17.85 12.52 9.00
C ILE A 297 -18.26 13.53 7.92
N ASN A 298 -19.35 13.25 7.19
CA ASN A 298 -19.87 14.15 6.15
C ASN A 298 -20.24 15.52 6.70
N SER A 299 -20.70 15.61 7.96
CA SER A 299 -21.07 16.87 8.61
C SER A 299 -19.88 17.79 8.92
N LEU A 300 -18.65 17.29 8.88
CA LEU A 300 -17.42 18.08 9.07
C LEU A 300 -17.04 18.88 7.80
N PHE A 301 -17.44 18.40 6.65
CA PHE A 301 -17.16 18.99 5.35
C PHE A 301 -18.24 19.99 4.92
#